data_32d43cc29b3efaf496621154498b9d32
#
_entry.id   32d43cc29b3efaf496621154498b9d32
#
_cell.length_a   1.000
_cell.length_b   1.000
_cell.length_c   1.000
_cell.angle_alpha   90.00
_cell.angle_beta   90.00
_cell.angle_gamma   90.00
#
_symmetry.space_group_name_H-M   'P 1'
#
loop_
_entity.id
_entity.type
_entity.pdbx_description
1 polymer ?
#
loop_
_entity_poly.entity_id
_entity_poly.type
_entity_poly.pdbx_seq_one_letter_code
_entity_poly.pdbx_strand_id
1 'polypeptide(L)'
;MIRHAKPEDADSCIHLMKLVKNDFPGYREDAFRTALQEMIERGEAFVSQDDDMLEGMVGFSREKKALTMLAVHPDCRREGIATRLIYTVAGCFEPEDEISVITFAENDPRGEAARACYRSCGFEAEEDLEISNVECQKLV
;
A
#
# COMPACT_ATOMS: atom_id res chain seq x y z
N MET A 1 14.56 3.83 7.26
CA MET A 1 14.13 5.24 7.23
C MET A 1 13.01 5.44 6.24
N ILE A 2 11.94 6.11 6.63
CA ILE A 2 10.83 6.42 5.74
C ILE A 2 11.02 7.81 5.16
N ARG A 3 10.85 7.94 3.84
CA ARG A 3 10.97 9.21 3.12
C ARG A 3 10.01 9.22 1.92
N HIS A 4 9.79 10.40 1.35
CA HIS A 4 9.04 10.48 0.10
C HIS A 4 9.74 9.69 -1.01
N ALA A 5 8.96 9.01 -1.84
CA ALA A 5 9.49 8.34 -3.02
C ALA A 5 9.94 9.38 -4.04
N LYS A 6 11.02 9.09 -4.73
CA LYS A 6 11.61 9.95 -5.77
C LYS A 6 11.53 9.25 -7.12
N PRO A 7 11.60 10.00 -8.24
CA PRO A 7 11.57 9.38 -9.58
C PRO A 7 12.61 8.27 -9.76
N GLU A 8 13.79 8.43 -9.19
CA GLU A 8 14.84 7.41 -9.25
C GLU A 8 14.52 6.13 -8.48
N ASP A 9 13.49 6.13 -7.63
CA ASP A 9 13.06 4.93 -6.90
C ASP A 9 12.14 4.04 -7.74
N ALA A 10 11.68 4.48 -8.90
CA ALA A 10 10.66 3.78 -9.68
C ALA A 10 11.02 2.32 -9.97
N ASP A 11 12.24 2.05 -10.44
CA ASP A 11 12.64 0.69 -10.76
C ASP A 11 12.71 -0.20 -9.52
N SER A 12 13.19 0.33 -8.40
CA SER A 12 13.22 -0.42 -7.13
C SER A 12 11.81 -0.72 -6.62
N CYS A 13 10.89 0.23 -6.77
CA CYS A 13 9.49 0.01 -6.40
C CYS A 13 8.83 -1.07 -7.26
N ILE A 14 9.11 -1.06 -8.56
CA ILE A 14 8.59 -2.08 -9.48
C ILE A 14 9.17 -3.44 -9.15
N HIS A 15 10.46 -3.51 -8.86
CA HIS A 15 11.09 -4.76 -8.43
C HIS A 15 10.43 -5.31 -7.17
N LEU A 16 10.19 -4.46 -6.18
CA LEU A 16 9.49 -4.84 -4.95
C LEU A 16 8.08 -5.35 -5.25
N MET A 17 7.35 -4.65 -6.11
CA MET A 17 6.00 -5.07 -6.47
C MET A 17 5.99 -6.44 -7.15
N LYS A 18 6.97 -6.75 -8.00
CA LYS A 18 7.07 -8.06 -8.64
C LYS A 18 7.25 -9.19 -7.63
N LEU A 19 7.92 -8.92 -6.52
CA LEU A 19 8.10 -9.93 -5.46
C LEU A 19 6.80 -10.25 -4.74
N VAL A 20 5.86 -9.30 -4.71
CA VAL A 20 4.61 -9.42 -3.93
C VAL A 20 3.36 -9.31 -4.80
N LYS A 21 3.48 -9.38 -6.12
CA LYS A 21 2.37 -9.15 -7.05
C LYS A 21 1.14 -10.03 -6.80
N ASN A 22 1.32 -11.20 -6.24
CA ASN A 22 0.22 -12.10 -5.94
C ASN A 22 -0.67 -11.59 -4.79
N ASP A 23 -0.18 -10.62 -4.03
CA ASP A 23 -0.94 -9.98 -2.95
C ASP A 23 -1.81 -8.82 -3.48
N PHE A 24 -1.75 -8.52 -4.79
CA PHE A 24 -2.49 -7.41 -5.37
C PHE A 24 -3.40 -7.88 -6.51
N PRO A 25 -4.74 -7.70 -6.35
CA PRO A 25 -5.68 -8.09 -7.41
C PRO A 25 -5.46 -7.24 -8.67
N GLY A 26 -5.35 -7.90 -9.82
CA GLY A 26 -5.27 -7.21 -11.10
C GLY A 26 -3.97 -6.45 -11.35
N TYR A 27 -2.89 -6.83 -10.69
CA TYR A 27 -1.61 -6.16 -10.91
C TYR A 27 -1.14 -6.26 -12.36
N ARG A 28 -0.74 -5.10 -12.94
CA ARG A 28 -0.11 -4.99 -14.25
C ARG A 28 1.04 -4.00 -14.15
N GLU A 29 2.22 -4.40 -14.61
CA GLU A 29 3.43 -3.57 -14.48
C GLU A 29 3.31 -2.21 -15.16
N ASP A 30 2.77 -2.16 -16.38
CA ASP A 30 2.64 -0.91 -17.13
C ASP A 30 1.70 0.07 -16.44
N ALA A 31 0.56 -0.41 -15.97
CA ALA A 31 -0.41 0.40 -15.24
C ALA A 31 0.16 0.86 -13.89
N PHE A 32 0.88 -0.03 -13.21
CA PHE A 32 1.51 0.32 -11.92
C PHE A 32 2.59 1.39 -12.10
N ARG A 33 3.43 1.27 -13.13
CA ARG A 33 4.48 2.25 -13.41
C ARG A 33 3.89 3.64 -13.62
N THR A 34 2.82 3.73 -14.40
CA THR A 34 2.14 5.01 -14.66
C THR A 34 1.55 5.58 -13.37
N ALA A 35 0.86 4.76 -12.59
CA ALA A 35 0.26 5.19 -11.33
C ALA A 35 1.34 5.64 -10.33
N LEU A 36 2.45 4.91 -10.26
CA LEU A 36 3.56 5.24 -9.37
C LEU A 36 4.18 6.59 -9.73
N GLN A 37 4.40 6.85 -11.01
CA GLN A 37 4.95 8.13 -11.46
C GLN A 37 4.04 9.28 -11.05
N GLU A 38 2.72 9.12 -11.20
CA GLU A 38 1.75 10.14 -10.78
C GLU A 38 1.77 10.34 -9.26
N MET A 39 1.84 9.27 -8.49
CA MET A 39 1.93 9.37 -7.02
C MET A 39 3.19 10.09 -6.58
N ILE A 40 4.32 9.79 -7.22
CA ILE A 40 5.59 10.46 -6.91
C ILE A 40 5.50 11.95 -7.21
N GLU A 41 4.95 12.32 -8.36
CA GLU A 41 4.80 13.73 -8.75
C GLU A 41 3.90 14.50 -7.79
N ARG A 42 2.87 13.85 -7.23
CA ARG A 42 1.93 14.47 -6.28
C ARG A 42 2.40 14.44 -4.83
N GLY A 43 3.55 13.80 -4.56
CA GLY A 43 4.02 13.60 -3.19
C GLY A 43 3.13 12.65 -2.40
N GLU A 44 2.54 11.66 -3.07
CA GLU A 44 1.60 10.70 -2.50
C GLU A 44 2.17 9.28 -2.43
N ALA A 45 3.48 9.17 -2.24
CA ALA A 45 4.14 7.89 -2.04
C ALA A 45 5.31 8.05 -1.06
N PHE A 46 5.42 7.09 -0.15
CA PHE A 46 6.55 6.97 0.75
C PHE A 46 7.23 5.63 0.56
N VAL A 47 8.53 5.59 0.79
CA VAL A 47 9.31 4.36 0.81
C VAL A 47 10.04 4.22 2.14
N SER A 48 10.25 2.99 2.56
CA SER A 48 11.11 2.67 3.70
C SER A 48 12.38 2.03 3.16
N GLN A 49 13.51 2.63 3.46
CA GLN A 49 14.81 2.19 2.95
C GLN A 49 15.77 1.92 4.09
N ASP A 50 16.47 0.78 4.00
CA ASP A 50 17.55 0.41 4.91
C ASP A 50 18.79 0.15 4.06
N ASP A 51 19.81 1.02 4.20
CA ASP A 51 20.99 1.03 3.34
C ASP A 51 20.57 1.11 1.87
N ASP A 52 20.93 0.12 1.06
CA ASP A 52 20.61 0.09 -0.37
C ASP A 52 19.32 -0.67 -0.68
N MET A 53 18.65 -1.19 0.36
CA MET A 53 17.47 -2.02 0.20
C MET A 53 16.17 -1.26 0.43
N LEU A 54 15.26 -1.39 -0.52
CA LEU A 54 13.90 -0.87 -0.35
C LEU A 54 13.06 -1.92 0.39
N GLU A 55 12.74 -1.63 1.65
CA GLU A 55 12.02 -2.55 2.52
C GLU A 55 10.52 -2.54 2.28
N GLY A 56 9.99 -1.40 1.89
CA GLY A 56 8.56 -1.25 1.69
C GLY A 56 8.21 0.05 1.03
N MET A 57 6.96 0.14 0.59
CA MET A 57 6.40 1.35 -0.02
C MET A 57 4.92 1.45 0.24
N VAL A 58 4.41 2.66 0.25
CA VAL A 58 2.98 2.95 0.37
C VAL A 58 2.61 4.08 -0.57
N GLY A 59 1.49 3.94 -1.26
CA GLY A 59 0.90 5.00 -2.04
C GLY A 59 -0.43 5.40 -1.42
N PHE A 60 -0.83 6.64 -1.61
CA PHE A 60 -2.11 7.12 -1.11
C PHE A 60 -2.67 8.21 -2.02
N SER A 61 -3.94 8.52 -1.85
CA SER A 61 -4.61 9.59 -2.58
C SER A 61 -5.23 10.55 -1.57
N ARG A 62 -4.83 11.82 -1.62
CA ARG A 62 -5.42 12.85 -0.77
C ARG A 62 -6.85 13.12 -1.19
N GLU A 63 -7.11 13.11 -2.49
CA GLU A 63 -8.44 13.34 -3.05
C GLU A 63 -9.44 12.29 -2.59
N LYS A 64 -9.05 11.02 -2.67
CA LYS A 64 -9.93 9.90 -2.31
C LYS A 64 -9.86 9.54 -0.83
N LYS A 65 -8.92 10.10 -0.10
CA LYS A 65 -8.64 9.76 1.31
C LYS A 65 -8.45 8.25 1.45
N ALA A 66 -7.54 7.71 0.65
CA ALA A 66 -7.34 6.27 0.57
C ALA A 66 -5.87 5.88 0.46
N LEU A 67 -5.53 4.73 1.05
CA LEU A 67 -4.31 4.03 0.70
C LEU A 67 -4.53 3.36 -0.65
N THR A 68 -3.65 3.59 -1.60
CA THR A 68 -3.77 3.01 -2.94
C THR A 68 -2.96 1.75 -3.10
N MET A 69 -1.89 1.62 -2.33
CA MET A 69 -1.07 0.40 -2.31
C MET A 69 -0.18 0.39 -1.07
N LEU A 70 0.18 -0.80 -0.64
CA LEU A 70 1.12 -1.01 0.46
C LEU A 70 1.85 -2.32 0.18
N ALA A 71 3.17 -2.27 0.13
CA ALA A 71 3.98 -3.46 -0.13
C ALA A 71 5.19 -3.47 0.80
N VAL A 72 5.48 -4.64 1.36
CA VAL A 72 6.66 -4.85 2.20
C VAL A 72 7.45 -6.04 1.65
N HIS A 73 8.75 -5.86 1.52
CA HIS A 73 9.64 -6.90 1.04
C HIS A 73 9.45 -8.17 1.90
N PRO A 74 9.35 -9.36 1.28
CA PRO A 74 9.10 -10.59 2.04
C PRO A 74 10.10 -10.85 3.16
N ASP A 75 11.36 -10.46 2.98
CA ASP A 75 12.41 -10.66 3.98
C ASP A 75 12.36 -9.64 5.13
N CYS A 76 11.53 -8.61 4.99
CA CYS A 76 11.43 -7.53 5.97
C CYS A 76 10.10 -7.53 6.73
N ARG A 77 9.30 -8.57 6.59
CA ARG A 77 8.00 -8.67 7.27
C ARG A 77 8.17 -8.89 8.78
N ARG A 78 7.14 -8.51 9.55
CA ARG A 78 7.11 -8.60 11.01
C ARG A 78 8.08 -7.65 11.73
N GLU A 79 8.56 -6.62 11.01
CA GLU A 79 9.43 -5.59 11.60
C GLU A 79 8.69 -4.27 11.83
N GLY A 80 7.37 -4.25 11.62
CA GLY A 80 6.55 -3.06 11.83
C GLY A 80 6.65 -2.02 10.70
N ILE A 81 7.22 -2.38 9.56
CA ILE A 81 7.41 -1.45 8.43
C ILE A 81 6.07 -0.99 7.87
N ALA A 82 5.14 -1.92 7.63
CA ALA A 82 3.80 -1.57 7.13
C ALA A 82 3.08 -0.63 8.07
N THR A 83 3.11 -0.90 9.36
CA THR A 83 2.49 -0.05 10.38
C THR A 83 3.07 1.35 10.36
N ARG A 84 4.39 1.48 10.30
CA ARG A 84 5.04 2.79 10.25
C ARG A 84 4.69 3.55 8.98
N LEU A 85 4.60 2.86 7.83
CA LEU A 85 4.18 3.49 6.58
C LEU A 85 2.75 3.99 6.65
N ILE A 86 1.84 3.20 7.21
CA ILE A 86 0.43 3.60 7.38
C ILE A 86 0.33 4.84 8.27
N TYR A 87 1.02 4.87 9.41
CA TYR A 87 1.00 6.03 10.30
C TYR A 87 1.65 7.26 9.66
N THR A 88 2.65 7.08 8.81
CA THR A 88 3.23 8.19 8.07
C THR A 88 2.19 8.82 7.12
N VAL A 89 1.42 7.99 6.42
CA VAL A 89 0.32 8.46 5.57
C VAL A 89 -0.75 9.15 6.43
N ALA A 90 -1.13 8.56 7.55
CA ALA A 90 -2.14 9.15 8.44
C ALA A 90 -1.75 10.56 8.88
N GLY A 91 -0.46 10.82 9.07
CA GLY A 91 0.04 12.15 9.40
C GLY A 91 -0.15 13.21 8.31
N CYS A 92 -0.51 12.79 7.08
CA CYS A 92 -0.81 13.68 5.97
C CYS A 92 -2.29 14.10 5.93
N PHE A 93 -3.11 13.59 6.82
CA PHE A 93 -4.55 13.85 6.89
C PHE A 93 -4.92 14.48 8.23
N GLU A 94 -6.12 15.10 8.26
CA GLU A 94 -6.66 15.63 9.51
C GLU A 94 -7.14 14.48 10.42
N PRO A 95 -7.15 14.66 11.74
CA PRO A 95 -7.56 13.60 12.67
C PRO A 95 -8.97 13.06 12.43
N GLU A 96 -9.88 13.91 11.93
CA GLU A 96 -11.27 13.54 11.65
C GLU A 96 -11.46 12.86 10.29
N ASP A 97 -10.44 12.83 9.43
CA ASP A 97 -10.54 12.20 8.11
C ASP A 97 -10.60 10.68 8.26
N GLU A 98 -11.49 10.08 7.47
CA GLU A 98 -11.55 8.62 7.35
C GLU A 98 -10.73 8.20 6.14
N ILE A 99 -9.76 7.33 6.36
CA ILE A 99 -8.88 6.81 5.31
C ILE A 99 -9.34 5.39 4.97
N SER A 100 -9.50 5.10 3.68
CA SER A 100 -9.93 3.77 3.23
C SER A 100 -8.79 2.99 2.58
N VAL A 101 -8.97 1.68 2.50
CA VAL A 101 -8.08 0.78 1.77
C VAL A 101 -8.90 -0.37 1.20
N ILE A 102 -8.50 -0.87 0.03
CA ILE A 102 -9.14 -2.03 -0.59
C ILE A 102 -8.15 -3.20 -0.53
N THR A 103 -8.62 -4.34 -0.08
CA THR A 103 -7.83 -5.58 0.01
C THR A 103 -8.67 -6.76 -0.46
N PHE A 104 -8.09 -7.96 -0.49
CA PHE A 104 -8.81 -9.17 -0.83
C PHE A 104 -9.99 -9.39 0.13
N ALA A 105 -11.00 -10.17 -0.32
CA ALA A 105 -12.15 -10.51 0.51
C ALA A 105 -11.73 -11.20 1.82
N GLU A 106 -12.59 -11.11 2.83
CA GLU A 106 -12.28 -11.58 4.18
C GLU A 106 -11.84 -13.03 4.24
N ASN A 107 -12.41 -13.90 3.40
CA ASN A 107 -12.09 -15.32 3.39
C ASN A 107 -10.95 -15.69 2.43
N ASP A 108 -10.32 -14.71 1.78
CA ASP A 108 -9.22 -14.94 0.84
C ASP A 108 -7.90 -14.98 1.60
N PRO A 109 -7.18 -16.13 1.61
CA PRO A 109 -5.93 -16.24 2.35
C PRO A 109 -4.83 -15.30 1.84
N ARG A 110 -4.92 -14.82 0.58
CA ARG A 110 -3.93 -13.88 0.03
C ARG A 110 -3.92 -12.54 0.76
N GLY A 111 -5.05 -12.14 1.33
CA GLY A 111 -5.19 -10.87 2.04
C GLY A 111 -5.05 -10.98 3.56
N GLU A 112 -4.82 -12.15 4.10
CA GLU A 112 -4.84 -12.37 5.55
C GLU A 112 -3.83 -11.49 6.31
N ALA A 113 -2.59 -11.48 5.87
CA ALA A 113 -1.53 -10.71 6.54
C ALA A 113 -1.78 -9.20 6.45
N ALA A 114 -2.16 -8.71 5.26
CA ALA A 114 -2.46 -7.30 5.06
C ALA A 114 -3.67 -6.86 5.90
N ARG A 115 -4.72 -7.67 5.91
CA ARG A 115 -5.93 -7.39 6.70
C ARG A 115 -5.63 -7.31 8.18
N ALA A 116 -4.81 -8.22 8.70
CA ALA A 116 -4.39 -8.19 10.09
C ALA A 116 -3.66 -6.89 10.43
N CYS A 117 -2.80 -6.44 9.54
CA CYS A 117 -2.09 -5.16 9.69
C CYS A 117 -3.06 -3.98 9.70
N TYR A 118 -4.00 -3.94 8.75
CA TYR A 118 -4.98 -2.86 8.68
C TYR A 118 -5.84 -2.82 9.94
N ARG A 119 -6.32 -3.97 10.41
CA ARG A 119 -7.11 -4.03 11.64
C ARG A 119 -6.34 -3.53 12.85
N SER A 120 -5.05 -3.87 12.95
CA SER A 120 -4.22 -3.38 14.05
C SER A 120 -4.03 -1.87 14.03
N CYS A 121 -4.21 -1.24 12.86
CA CYS A 121 -4.17 0.21 12.68
C CYS A 121 -5.54 0.87 12.80
N GLY A 122 -6.59 0.11 13.12
CA GLY A 122 -7.93 0.65 13.34
C GLY A 122 -8.87 0.60 12.16
N PHE A 123 -8.48 -0.01 11.05
CA PHE A 123 -9.37 -0.18 9.88
C PHE A 123 -10.43 -1.24 10.15
N GLU A 124 -11.66 -0.97 9.71
CA GLU A 124 -12.79 -1.90 9.82
C GLU A 124 -13.43 -2.12 8.46
N ALA A 125 -13.99 -3.31 8.24
CA ALA A 125 -14.65 -3.64 6.99
C ALA A 125 -15.87 -2.75 6.76
N GLU A 126 -16.03 -2.23 5.55
CA GLU A 126 -17.15 -1.36 5.17
C GLU A 126 -18.01 -1.97 4.07
N GLU A 127 -17.42 -2.39 2.95
CA GLU A 127 -18.20 -2.95 1.84
C GLU A 127 -17.41 -3.98 1.04
N ASP A 128 -18.15 -4.90 0.40
CA ASP A 128 -17.56 -5.86 -0.51
C ASP A 128 -17.65 -5.33 -1.93
N LEU A 129 -16.65 -5.61 -2.76
CA LEU A 129 -16.61 -5.20 -4.16
C LEU A 129 -15.78 -6.18 -4.98
N GLU A 130 -15.73 -5.97 -6.30
CA GLU A 130 -14.97 -6.83 -7.20
C GLU A 130 -14.02 -5.97 -8.04
N ILE A 131 -12.76 -6.39 -8.14
CA ILE A 131 -11.75 -5.71 -8.96
C ILE A 131 -11.08 -6.78 -9.83
N SER A 132 -11.10 -6.56 -11.15
CA SER A 132 -10.48 -7.49 -12.12
C SER A 132 -10.94 -8.95 -11.91
N ASN A 133 -12.23 -9.14 -11.66
CA ASN A 133 -12.85 -10.44 -11.40
C ASN A 133 -12.40 -11.10 -10.09
N VAL A 134 -11.83 -10.34 -9.16
CA VAL A 134 -11.44 -10.81 -7.84
C VAL A 134 -12.31 -10.16 -6.78
N GLU A 135 -12.84 -10.98 -5.88
CA GLU A 135 -13.63 -10.46 -4.76
C GLU A 135 -12.72 -9.73 -3.77
N CYS A 136 -13.08 -8.51 -3.43
CA CYS A 136 -12.32 -7.62 -2.57
C CYS A 136 -13.21 -7.03 -1.49
N GLN A 137 -12.58 -6.33 -0.54
CA GLN A 137 -13.30 -5.64 0.52
C GLN A 137 -12.64 -4.29 0.78
N LYS A 138 -13.48 -3.26 0.96
CA LYS A 138 -13.05 -1.94 1.37
C LYS A 138 -13.08 -1.86 2.90
N LEU A 139 -11.98 -1.41 3.48
CA LEU A 139 -11.85 -1.14 4.91
C LEU A 139 -11.68 0.37 5.11
N VAL A 140 -12.17 0.86 6.22
CA VAL A 140 -12.07 2.29 6.58
C VAL A 140 -11.52 2.44 8.00
#